data_c4a5b1ef04154851d6ec21cb44cf1aa3
#
_entry.id   c4a5b1ef04154851d6ec21cb44cf1aa3
#
_cell.length_a   1.000
_cell.length_b   1.000
_cell.length_c   1.000
_cell.angle_alpha   90.00
_cell.angle_beta   90.00
_cell.angle_gamma   90.00
#
_symmetry.space_group_name_H-M   'P 1'
#
loop_
_entity.id
_entity.type
_entity.pdbx_description
1 polymer ?
#
loop_
_entity_poly.entity_id
_entity_poly.type
_entity_poly.pdbx_seq_one_letter_code
_entity_poly.pdbx_strand_id
1 'polypeptide(L)'
;MPNDKKAYAQREKAYMQGKLFPQIKVGMTKVNLTPTVVKDEHGIPHTEPNAPVYIYDTSGPYSDPNYQVDLKKGLPRMREQWIIDRNDTEQLKEVTSEYGKQRLADHSLDHLRFEHIQLPRRAQAGKHITQMAYAKAQRSG
;
A
#
# COMPACT_ATOMS: atom_id res chain seq x y z
N MET A 1 -13.70 -31.17 -21.02
CA MET A 1 -12.41 -30.46 -20.92
C MET A 1 -12.00 -30.44 -19.47
N PRO A 2 -10.92 -31.10 -19.07
CA PRO A 2 -10.45 -30.95 -17.70
C PRO A 2 -9.99 -29.51 -17.52
N ASN A 3 -10.54 -28.88 -16.51
CA ASN A 3 -10.31 -27.51 -16.16
C ASN A 3 -8.88 -27.41 -15.58
N ASP A 4 -7.90 -27.03 -16.41
CA ASP A 4 -6.51 -26.84 -16.02
C ASP A 4 -6.34 -25.63 -15.10
N LYS A 5 -7.05 -25.64 -13.96
CA LYS A 5 -6.86 -24.67 -12.88
C LYS A 5 -5.52 -24.85 -12.13
N LYS A 6 -4.65 -25.75 -12.59
CA LYS A 6 -3.38 -26.07 -11.95
C LYS A 6 -2.20 -25.20 -12.39
N ALA A 7 -2.38 -24.33 -13.38
CA ALA A 7 -1.24 -23.63 -13.99
C ALA A 7 -0.84 -22.30 -13.32
N TYR A 8 -1.61 -21.80 -12.37
CA TYR A 8 -1.28 -20.53 -11.72
C TYR A 8 -0.93 -20.74 -10.25
N ALA A 9 0.21 -20.22 -9.84
CA ALA A 9 0.57 -20.18 -8.43
C ALA A 9 -0.57 -19.57 -7.61
N GLN A 10 -0.94 -20.24 -6.52
CA GLN A 10 -1.98 -19.71 -5.61
C GLN A 10 -1.48 -18.44 -4.95
N ARG A 11 -2.29 -17.40 -5.05
CA ARG A 11 -1.99 -16.09 -4.47
C ARG A 11 -3.02 -15.73 -3.42
N GLU A 12 -2.56 -15.12 -2.37
CA GLU A 12 -3.42 -14.57 -1.34
C GLU A 12 -2.93 -13.18 -0.92
N LYS A 13 -3.88 -12.33 -0.51
CA LYS A 13 -3.56 -11.03 0.06
C LYS A 13 -2.92 -11.23 1.42
N ALA A 14 -1.80 -10.55 1.65
CA ALA A 14 -1.12 -10.50 2.93
C ALA A 14 -0.73 -9.06 3.26
N TYR A 15 -0.45 -8.81 4.53
CA TYR A 15 0.01 -7.52 5.01
C TYR A 15 1.28 -7.71 5.80
N MET A 16 2.27 -6.84 5.55
CA MET A 16 3.49 -6.79 6.35
C MET A 16 3.49 -5.56 7.25
N GLN A 17 3.98 -5.72 8.45
CA GLN A 17 4.07 -4.67 9.47
C GLN A 17 5.52 -4.47 9.86
N GLY A 18 5.93 -3.21 10.03
CA GLY A 18 7.21 -2.89 10.63
C GLY A 18 7.21 -3.05 12.16
N LYS A 19 8.39 -3.16 12.75
CA LYS A 19 8.53 -3.26 14.22
C LYS A 19 8.25 -1.93 14.92
N LEU A 20 8.65 -0.81 14.32
CA LEU A 20 8.54 0.52 14.92
C LEU A 20 7.12 1.10 14.80
N PHE A 21 6.44 0.83 13.69
CA PHE A 21 5.11 1.36 13.40
C PHE A 21 4.18 0.22 12.94
N PRO A 22 3.78 -0.67 13.85
CA PRO A 22 2.98 -1.86 13.49
C PRO A 22 1.57 -1.51 12.99
N GLN A 23 1.09 -0.30 13.22
CA GLN A 23 -0.18 0.18 12.70
C GLN A 23 -0.16 0.42 11.18
N ILE A 24 1.04 0.58 10.59
CA ILE A 24 1.19 0.70 9.13
C ILE A 24 1.26 -0.70 8.54
N LYS A 25 0.23 -1.05 7.76
CA LYS A 25 0.12 -2.36 7.10
C LYS A 25 0.40 -2.21 5.61
N VAL A 26 1.50 -2.78 5.16
CA VAL A 26 1.89 -2.75 3.74
C VAL A 26 1.27 -3.94 3.03
N GLY A 27 0.47 -3.66 1.98
CA GLY A 27 -0.16 -4.71 1.18
C GLY A 27 0.86 -5.49 0.37
N MET A 28 0.80 -6.82 0.49
CA MET A 28 1.66 -7.77 -0.21
C MET A 28 0.79 -8.84 -0.86
N THR A 29 1.33 -9.48 -1.88
CA THR A 29 0.81 -10.73 -2.41
C THR A 29 1.71 -11.86 -1.96
N LYS A 30 1.16 -12.80 -1.23
CA LYS A 30 1.82 -14.05 -0.86
C LYS A 30 1.60 -15.05 -1.98
N VAL A 31 2.67 -15.49 -2.61
CA VAL A 31 2.66 -16.48 -3.68
C VAL A 31 3.11 -17.81 -3.10
N ASN A 32 2.19 -18.77 -3.05
CA ASN A 32 2.51 -20.12 -2.59
C ASN A 32 3.18 -20.90 -3.73
N LEU A 33 4.36 -21.42 -3.46
CA LEU A 33 5.13 -22.19 -4.43
C LEU A 33 4.79 -23.67 -4.35
N THR A 34 4.89 -24.36 -5.48
CA THR A 34 4.73 -25.80 -5.51
C THR A 34 5.93 -26.49 -4.84
N PRO A 35 5.72 -27.62 -4.15
CA PRO A 35 6.81 -28.38 -3.57
C PRO A 35 7.78 -28.89 -4.65
N THR A 36 9.03 -28.99 -4.28
CA THR A 36 10.07 -29.59 -5.15
C THR A 36 10.15 -31.09 -4.90
N VAL A 37 10.21 -31.85 -5.99
CA VAL A 37 10.47 -33.30 -5.90
C VAL A 37 11.98 -33.53 -5.95
N VAL A 38 12.52 -34.08 -4.89
CA VAL A 38 13.92 -34.45 -4.76
C VAL A 38 14.04 -35.97 -4.59
N LYS A 39 15.19 -36.53 -4.97
CA LYS A 39 15.47 -37.93 -4.74
C LYS A 39 16.49 -38.05 -3.62
N ASP A 40 16.27 -39.01 -2.74
CA ASP A 40 17.22 -39.33 -1.69
C ASP A 40 18.46 -40.09 -2.28
N GLU A 41 19.41 -40.43 -1.41
CA GLU A 41 20.63 -41.18 -1.77
C GLU A 41 20.32 -42.58 -2.35
N HIS A 42 19.12 -43.11 -2.16
CA HIS A 42 18.64 -44.38 -2.71
C HIS A 42 17.81 -44.19 -3.99
N GLY A 43 17.68 -42.93 -4.49
CA GLY A 43 16.90 -42.63 -5.68
C GLY A 43 15.40 -42.61 -5.45
N ILE A 44 14.92 -42.63 -4.19
CA ILE A 44 13.50 -42.60 -3.84
C ILE A 44 13.00 -41.14 -3.85
N PRO A 45 11.96 -40.83 -4.65
CA PRO A 45 11.45 -39.49 -4.71
C PRO A 45 10.67 -39.10 -3.44
N HIS A 46 10.92 -37.93 -2.93
CA HIS A 46 10.14 -37.29 -1.88
C HIS A 46 9.90 -35.81 -2.22
N THR A 47 8.91 -35.17 -1.61
CA THR A 47 8.58 -33.78 -1.84
C THR A 47 9.04 -32.92 -0.67
N GLU A 48 9.72 -31.81 -1.01
CA GLU A 48 10.10 -30.79 -0.03
C GLU A 48 9.26 -29.53 -0.26
N PRO A 49 8.64 -28.99 0.79
CA PRO A 49 7.86 -27.77 0.66
C PRO A 49 8.77 -26.57 0.38
N ASN A 50 8.31 -25.67 -0.46
CA ASN A 50 8.97 -24.39 -0.71
C ASN A 50 8.29 -23.28 0.07
N ALA A 51 9.09 -22.40 0.66
CA ALA A 51 8.58 -21.22 1.35
C ALA A 51 7.85 -20.29 0.37
N PRO A 52 6.76 -19.63 0.80
CA PRO A 52 6.07 -18.68 -0.05
C PRO A 52 6.94 -17.45 -0.33
N VAL A 53 6.69 -16.81 -1.47
CA VAL A 53 7.33 -15.53 -1.85
C VAL A 53 6.34 -14.40 -1.63
N TYR A 54 6.81 -13.33 -1.01
CA TYR A 54 6.01 -12.12 -0.79
C TYR A 54 6.44 -11.03 -1.77
N ILE A 55 5.47 -10.51 -2.50
CA ILE A 55 5.67 -9.46 -3.51
C ILE A 55 4.84 -8.25 -3.10
N TYR A 56 5.41 -7.04 -3.25
CA TYR A 56 4.67 -5.81 -3.00
C TYR A 56 3.47 -5.72 -3.96
N ASP A 57 2.29 -5.44 -3.38
CA ASP A 57 1.04 -5.37 -4.13
C ASP A 57 0.63 -3.90 -4.33
N THR A 58 0.85 -3.40 -5.55
CA THR A 58 0.50 -2.03 -5.93
C THR A 58 -1.01 -1.79 -6.08
N SER A 59 -1.83 -2.85 -6.11
CA SER A 59 -3.29 -2.72 -6.15
C SER A 59 -3.89 -2.22 -4.82
N GLY A 60 -3.08 -2.15 -3.77
CA GLY A 60 -3.52 -1.73 -2.45
C GLY A 60 -4.62 -2.64 -1.90
N PRO A 61 -5.71 -2.07 -1.35
CA PRO A 61 -6.79 -2.87 -0.78
C PRO A 61 -7.69 -3.54 -1.82
N TYR A 62 -7.61 -3.19 -3.10
CA TYR A 62 -8.50 -3.71 -4.13
C TYR A 62 -8.35 -5.21 -4.38
N SER A 63 -7.22 -5.79 -4.04
CA SER A 63 -6.99 -7.23 -4.10
C SER A 63 -7.35 -7.96 -2.79
N ASP A 64 -7.81 -7.25 -1.78
CA ASP A 64 -8.26 -7.82 -0.51
C ASP A 64 -9.75 -8.19 -0.59
N PRO A 65 -10.11 -9.48 -0.50
CA PRO A 65 -11.52 -9.91 -0.58
C PRO A 65 -12.38 -9.41 0.59
N ASN A 66 -11.75 -9.00 1.70
CA ASN A 66 -12.46 -8.48 2.88
C ASN A 66 -12.62 -6.96 2.87
N TYR A 67 -12.05 -6.27 1.88
CA TYR A 67 -12.15 -4.82 1.76
C TYR A 67 -13.31 -4.42 0.84
N GLN A 68 -14.19 -3.56 1.33
CA GLN A 68 -15.23 -2.96 0.51
C GLN A 68 -14.69 -1.73 -0.22
N VAL A 69 -14.68 -1.82 -1.54
CA VAL A 69 -14.23 -0.74 -2.42
C VAL A 69 -15.31 0.35 -2.50
N ASP A 70 -14.91 1.58 -2.22
CA ASP A 70 -15.72 2.77 -2.47
C ASP A 70 -14.96 3.66 -3.45
N LEU A 71 -15.40 3.67 -4.70
CA LEU A 71 -14.75 4.44 -5.76
C LEU A 71 -14.77 5.95 -5.53
N LYS A 72 -15.77 6.45 -4.80
CA LYS A 72 -15.87 7.88 -4.47
C LYS A 72 -14.85 8.33 -3.41
N LYS A 73 -14.55 7.46 -2.46
CA LYS A 73 -13.53 7.72 -1.44
C LYS A 73 -12.10 7.48 -1.94
N GLY A 74 -11.95 6.68 -2.99
CA GLY A 74 -10.65 6.31 -3.52
C GLY A 74 -9.85 5.39 -2.60
N LEU A 75 -8.56 5.30 -2.85
CA LEU A 75 -7.65 4.48 -2.03
C LEU A 75 -7.41 5.11 -0.65
N PRO A 76 -7.48 4.33 0.44
CA PRO A 76 -7.11 4.82 1.76
C PRO A 76 -5.62 5.17 1.80
N ARG A 77 -5.29 6.24 2.50
CA ARG A 77 -3.90 6.66 2.71
C ARG A 77 -3.29 5.84 3.84
N MET A 78 -2.44 4.91 3.47
CA MET A 78 -1.84 3.94 4.40
C MET A 78 -1.11 4.58 5.59
N ARG A 79 -0.46 5.73 5.37
CA ARG A 79 0.37 6.42 6.36
C ARG A 79 -0.27 7.67 6.96
N GLU A 80 -1.55 7.91 6.70
CA GLU A 80 -2.21 9.15 7.12
C GLU A 80 -2.19 9.34 8.63
N GLN A 81 -2.59 8.33 9.37
CA GLN A 81 -2.61 8.42 10.84
C GLN A 81 -1.21 8.60 11.41
N TRP A 82 -0.21 7.90 10.87
CA TRP A 82 1.18 8.06 11.28
C TRP A 82 1.70 9.50 11.01
N ILE A 83 1.31 10.11 9.89
CA ILE A 83 1.66 11.51 9.59
C ILE A 83 1.02 12.45 10.60
N ILE A 84 -0.23 12.24 10.96
CA ILE A 84 -0.95 13.04 11.95
C ILE A 84 -0.31 12.89 13.33
N ASP A 85 0.00 11.66 13.74
CA ASP A 85 0.57 11.34 15.06
C ASP A 85 1.97 11.93 15.28
N ARG A 86 2.74 12.13 14.23
CA ARG A 86 4.04 12.81 14.31
C ARG A 86 3.93 14.25 14.77
N ASN A 87 2.79 14.89 14.50
CA ASN A 87 2.49 16.28 14.88
C ASN A 87 3.54 17.30 14.37
N ASP A 88 4.04 17.07 13.16
CA ASP A 88 5.01 17.94 12.48
C ASP A 88 4.47 18.57 11.20
N THR A 89 3.23 18.29 10.86
CA THR A 89 2.55 18.82 9.69
C THR A 89 1.24 19.49 10.06
N GLU A 90 0.80 20.44 9.23
CA GLU A 90 -0.52 21.07 9.28
C GLU A 90 -1.27 20.81 7.99
N GLN A 91 -2.56 20.63 8.05
CA GLN A 91 -3.40 20.52 6.87
C GLN A 91 -3.76 21.92 6.35
N LEU A 92 -3.59 22.13 5.06
CA LEU A 92 -3.95 23.37 4.40
C LEU A 92 -5.46 23.42 4.18
N LYS A 93 -5.99 24.63 4.06
CA LYS A 93 -7.43 24.87 3.86
C LYS A 93 -7.85 24.82 2.39
N GLU A 94 -6.88 24.85 1.48
CA GLU A 94 -7.10 24.89 0.03
C GLU A 94 -5.98 24.21 -0.72
N VAL A 95 -6.21 23.93 -2.00
CA VAL A 95 -5.16 23.43 -2.90
C VAL A 95 -4.14 24.54 -3.16
N THR A 96 -2.87 24.18 -3.29
CA THR A 96 -1.75 25.15 -3.43
C THR A 96 -1.23 25.26 -4.84
N SER A 97 -1.44 24.25 -5.69
CA SER A 97 -0.96 24.29 -7.05
C SER A 97 -1.84 25.19 -7.93
N GLU A 98 -1.23 25.94 -8.82
CA GLU A 98 -1.95 26.78 -9.77
C GLU A 98 -2.88 25.94 -10.66
N TYR A 99 -2.41 24.81 -11.11
CA TYR A 99 -3.23 23.86 -11.86
C TYR A 99 -4.44 23.39 -11.06
N GLY A 100 -4.26 23.05 -9.79
CA GLY A 100 -5.37 22.63 -8.91
C GLY A 100 -6.42 23.73 -8.75
N LYS A 101 -5.99 24.98 -8.58
CA LYS A 101 -6.89 26.15 -8.50
C LYS A 101 -7.67 26.36 -9.79
N GLN A 102 -7.00 26.29 -10.94
CA GLN A 102 -7.64 26.40 -12.25
C GLN A 102 -8.69 25.30 -12.47
N ARG A 103 -8.35 24.07 -12.11
CA ARG A 103 -9.27 22.93 -12.24
C ARG A 103 -10.50 23.08 -11.34
N LEU A 104 -10.36 23.59 -10.13
CA LEU A 104 -11.47 23.84 -9.22
C LEU A 104 -12.34 25.03 -9.68
N ALA A 105 -11.78 26.01 -10.35
CA ALA A 105 -12.51 27.14 -10.90
C ALA A 105 -13.35 26.78 -12.13
N ASP A 106 -13.03 25.69 -12.80
CA ASP A 106 -13.78 25.21 -13.98
C ASP A 106 -14.99 24.37 -13.53
N HIS A 107 -16.12 25.05 -13.37
CA HIS A 107 -17.37 24.43 -12.97
C HIS A 107 -18.00 23.48 -13.99
N SER A 108 -17.54 23.49 -15.24
CA SER A 108 -18.02 22.55 -16.27
C SER A 108 -17.68 21.10 -15.95
N LEU A 109 -16.70 20.87 -15.07
CA LEU A 109 -16.21 19.56 -14.67
C LEU A 109 -16.73 19.09 -13.30
N ASP A 110 -17.61 19.85 -12.66
CA ASP A 110 -18.07 19.53 -11.29
C ASP A 110 -18.71 18.15 -11.21
N HIS A 111 -19.43 17.74 -12.25
CA HIS A 111 -20.06 16.42 -12.32
C HIS A 111 -19.07 15.23 -12.36
N LEU A 112 -17.79 15.50 -12.67
CA LEU A 112 -16.71 14.50 -12.68
C LEU A 112 -15.91 14.47 -11.37
N ARG A 113 -16.13 15.41 -10.46
CA ARG A 113 -15.38 15.49 -9.21
C ARG A 113 -16.03 14.64 -8.15
N PHE A 114 -15.16 14.03 -7.35
CA PHE A 114 -15.59 13.38 -6.12
C PHE A 114 -15.67 14.40 -4.99
N GLU A 115 -16.59 14.19 -4.06
CA GLU A 115 -16.82 15.11 -2.91
C GLU A 115 -15.62 15.16 -1.95
N HIS A 116 -14.80 14.13 -1.94
CA HIS A 116 -13.66 14.00 -1.03
C HIS A 116 -12.34 14.37 -1.70
N ILE A 117 -12.12 15.66 -1.89
CA ILE A 117 -10.78 16.16 -2.24
C ILE A 117 -9.99 16.29 -0.94
N GLN A 118 -8.99 15.44 -0.77
CA GLN A 118 -8.10 15.56 0.37
C GLN A 118 -7.14 16.71 0.15
N LEU A 119 -7.20 17.69 1.05
CA LEU A 119 -6.34 18.85 1.00
C LEU A 119 -4.89 18.52 1.36
N PRO A 120 -3.92 19.24 0.82
CA PRO A 120 -2.51 18.97 1.07
C PRO A 120 -2.12 19.29 2.51
N ARG A 121 -1.04 18.70 2.94
CA ARG A 121 -0.37 19.00 4.21
C ARG A 121 1.00 19.60 3.94
N ARG A 122 1.46 20.46 4.82
CA ARG A 122 2.82 21.01 4.79
C ARG A 122 3.46 20.91 6.16
N ALA A 123 4.79 21.08 6.23
CA ALA A 123 5.50 21.15 7.48
C ALA A 123 4.98 22.33 8.33
N GLN A 124 4.84 22.12 9.61
CA GLN A 124 4.64 23.22 10.56
C GLN A 124 5.86 24.14 10.57
N ALA A 125 5.67 25.39 10.96
CA ALA A 125 6.76 26.36 11.07
C ALA A 125 7.93 25.80 11.92
N GLY A 126 9.14 25.87 11.37
CA GLY A 126 10.33 25.37 12.03
C GLY A 126 10.50 23.84 12.05
N LYS A 127 9.61 23.09 11.41
CA LYS A 127 9.72 21.63 11.29
C LYS A 127 10.23 21.22 9.92
N HIS A 128 10.96 20.11 9.89
CA HIS A 128 11.47 19.47 8.68
C HIS A 128 10.87 18.09 8.54
N ILE A 129 10.26 17.81 7.39
CA ILE A 129 9.52 16.56 7.14
C ILE A 129 10.11 15.73 5.99
N THR A 130 11.37 15.97 5.64
CA THR A 130 12.05 15.18 4.61
C THR A 130 12.58 13.87 5.21
N GLN A 131 12.70 12.84 4.37
CA GLN A 131 13.33 11.58 4.81
C GLN A 131 14.73 11.80 5.36
N MET A 132 15.50 12.70 4.76
CA MET A 132 16.83 13.06 5.23
C MET A 132 16.81 13.66 6.65
N ALA A 133 15.85 14.55 6.94
CA ALA A 133 15.70 15.13 8.27
C ALA A 133 15.39 14.06 9.32
N TYR A 134 14.51 13.12 9.01
CA TYR A 134 14.21 12.00 9.91
C TYR A 134 15.37 11.05 10.10
N ALA A 135 16.10 10.73 9.03
CA ALA A 135 17.29 9.90 9.11
C ALA A 135 18.36 10.54 10.00
N LYS A 136 18.63 11.84 9.84
CA LYS A 136 19.57 12.59 10.70
C LYS A 136 19.10 12.65 12.16
N ALA A 137 17.82 12.69 12.40
CA ALA A 137 17.25 12.69 13.75
C ALA A 137 17.07 11.26 14.32
N GLN A 138 17.51 10.22 13.63
CA GLN A 138 17.33 8.80 13.97
C GLN A 138 15.84 8.41 14.17
N ARG A 139 14.95 9.06 13.45
CA ARG A 139 13.49 8.81 13.49
C ARG A 139 12.99 8.11 12.24
N SER A 140 13.84 7.32 11.58
CA SER A 140 13.42 6.57 10.41
C SER A 140 12.45 5.46 10.83
N GLY A 141 11.26 5.52 10.28
CA GLY A 141 10.24 4.50 10.37
C GLY A 141 10.12 3.72 9.06
#